data_de290b5864919ce9a3ce909043bfe406
#
_entry.id   de290b5864919ce9a3ce909043bfe406
#
_cell.length_a   1.000
_cell.length_b   1.000
_cell.length_c   1.000
_cell.angle_alpha   90.00
_cell.angle_beta   90.00
_cell.angle_gamma   90.00
#
_symmetry.space_group_name_H-M   'P 1'
#
loop_
_entity.id
_entity.type
_entity.pdbx_description
1 polymer ?
#
loop_
_entity_poly.entity_id
_entity_poly.type
_entity_poly.pdbx_seq_one_letter_code
_entity_poly.pdbx_strand_id
1 'polypeptide(L)'
;MLLDADGKLAGVTLDELELSVSADSTGKVTTPTDTRTKRQKGDDYPLAEVSGLKKGWAEQADAFGSWLEGKTPDEVKKLKTDADGKPTDADLLSGCTIAVDRYRDAVVRACENAQVLGAARGDTVKLGVEVAEMPQGLTGTDDKDAQVQAKITLAVVTMDENARVTSAIGDMTEPELTVSADGT
;
A
#
# COMPACT_ATOMS: atom_id res chain seq x y z
N MET A 1 -4.70 -1.16 10.23
CA MET A 1 -5.55 -2.28 10.68
C MET A 1 -5.92 -2.13 12.15
N LEU A 2 -6.98 -2.79 12.60
CA LEU A 2 -7.40 -2.90 14.00
C LEU A 2 -7.26 -4.34 14.47
N LEU A 3 -6.85 -4.53 15.73
CA LEU A 3 -6.92 -5.81 16.42
C LEU A 3 -7.97 -5.74 17.53
N ASP A 4 -8.69 -6.82 17.73
CA ASP A 4 -9.58 -7.00 18.89
C ASP A 4 -8.78 -7.42 20.15
N ALA A 5 -9.50 -7.62 21.27
CA ALA A 5 -8.88 -8.00 22.53
C ALA A 5 -8.24 -9.40 22.50
N ASP A 6 -8.64 -10.25 21.57
CA ASP A 6 -8.10 -11.61 21.37
C ASP A 6 -6.93 -11.63 20.38
N GLY A 7 -6.50 -10.45 19.89
CA GLY A 7 -5.42 -10.29 18.92
C GLY A 7 -5.80 -10.68 17.49
N LYS A 8 -7.10 -10.75 17.19
CA LYS A 8 -7.60 -11.01 15.84
C LYS A 8 -7.83 -9.70 15.08
N LEU A 9 -7.70 -9.75 13.77
CA LEU A 9 -7.96 -8.63 12.88
C LEU A 9 -9.45 -8.27 12.92
N ALA A 10 -9.76 -7.05 13.32
CA ALA A 10 -11.13 -6.52 13.44
C ALA A 10 -11.47 -5.51 12.34
N GLY A 11 -10.47 -5.04 11.60
CA GLY A 11 -10.66 -4.15 10.46
C GLY A 11 -9.33 -3.90 9.76
N VAL A 12 -9.34 -4.03 8.43
CA VAL A 12 -8.15 -3.84 7.60
C VAL A 12 -8.48 -2.90 6.45
N THR A 13 -7.63 -1.92 6.22
CA THR A 13 -7.62 -1.14 4.99
C THR A 13 -6.25 -1.23 4.35
N LEU A 14 -6.22 -1.35 3.05
CA LEU A 14 -5.02 -1.50 2.25
C LEU A 14 -4.99 -0.45 1.15
N ASP A 15 -3.82 0.03 0.85
CA ASP A 15 -3.56 0.87 -0.32
C ASP A 15 -2.16 0.58 -0.86
N GLU A 16 -1.90 0.95 -2.10
CA GLU A 16 -0.59 0.79 -2.73
C GLU A 16 -0.24 2.04 -3.52
N LEU A 17 0.95 2.54 -3.26
CA LEU A 17 1.60 3.58 -4.04
C LEU A 17 2.65 2.93 -4.96
N GLU A 18 2.55 3.21 -6.25
CA GLU A 18 3.50 2.77 -7.27
C GLU A 18 4.08 3.99 -7.98
N LEU A 19 5.38 4.21 -7.78
CA LEU A 19 6.12 5.31 -8.38
C LEU A 19 7.19 4.73 -9.31
N SER A 20 7.14 5.10 -10.59
CA SER A 20 8.13 4.69 -11.59
C SER A 20 9.01 5.86 -11.96
N VAL A 21 10.31 5.70 -11.78
CA VAL A 21 11.33 6.64 -12.21
C VAL A 21 12.04 6.03 -13.41
N SER A 22 12.27 6.82 -14.45
CA SER A 22 13.04 6.40 -15.62
C SER A 22 14.18 7.36 -15.89
N ALA A 23 15.24 6.86 -16.51
CA ALA A 23 16.35 7.65 -16.99
C ALA A 23 16.61 7.33 -18.46
N ASP A 24 17.03 8.33 -19.25
CA ASP A 24 17.51 8.12 -20.60
C ASP A 24 19.03 7.83 -20.61
N SER A 25 19.58 7.52 -21.78
CA SER A 25 21.01 7.19 -21.96
C SER A 25 21.95 8.37 -21.67
N THR A 26 21.44 9.54 -21.37
CA THR A 26 22.22 10.72 -20.97
C THR A 26 22.12 10.98 -19.47
N GLY A 27 21.54 10.05 -18.70
CA GLY A 27 21.31 10.19 -17.27
C GLY A 27 20.24 11.22 -16.89
N LYS A 28 19.44 11.71 -17.85
CA LYS A 28 18.33 12.60 -17.56
C LYS A 28 17.16 11.83 -16.99
N VAL A 29 16.77 12.20 -15.78
CA VAL A 29 15.74 11.51 -14.99
C VAL A 29 14.36 12.09 -15.27
N THR A 30 13.39 11.22 -15.44
CA THR A 30 11.96 11.54 -15.46
C THR A 30 11.28 10.91 -14.26
N THR A 31 10.64 11.71 -13.43
CA THR A 31 9.87 11.29 -12.27
C THR A 31 8.37 11.34 -12.58
N PRO A 32 7.54 10.51 -11.91
CA PRO A 32 6.10 10.50 -12.16
C PRO A 32 5.46 11.82 -11.71
N THR A 33 4.51 12.31 -12.48
CA THR A 33 3.65 13.46 -12.11
C THR A 33 2.37 13.01 -11.42
N ASP A 34 1.91 11.78 -11.69
CA ASP A 34 0.79 11.16 -10.98
C ASP A 34 1.32 10.35 -9.80
N THR A 35 1.18 10.92 -8.61
CA THR A 35 1.61 10.33 -7.34
C THR A 35 0.45 9.75 -6.54
N ARG A 36 -0.73 9.59 -7.16
CA ARG A 36 -1.89 8.98 -6.52
C ARG A 36 -1.65 7.49 -6.25
N THR A 37 -2.16 7.01 -5.13
CA THR A 37 -2.22 5.56 -4.84
C THR A 37 -3.17 4.85 -5.79
N LYS A 38 -3.14 3.51 -5.83
CA LYS A 38 -4.07 2.70 -6.64
C LYS A 38 -5.53 2.96 -6.24
N ARG A 39 -5.79 3.14 -4.94
CA ARG A 39 -7.13 3.48 -4.46
C ARG A 39 -7.57 4.89 -4.87
N GLN A 40 -6.68 5.87 -4.81
CA GLN A 40 -6.95 7.24 -5.26
C GLN A 40 -7.14 7.35 -6.78
N LYS A 41 -6.48 6.49 -7.56
CA LYS A 41 -6.67 6.39 -9.02
C LYS A 41 -8.06 5.84 -9.38
N GLY A 42 -8.64 4.98 -8.54
CA GLY A 42 -9.94 4.38 -8.85
C GLY A 42 -9.94 3.71 -10.23
N ASP A 43 -10.85 4.12 -11.09
CA ASP A 43 -10.98 3.59 -12.45
C ASP A 43 -9.83 4.01 -13.40
N ASP A 44 -9.07 5.06 -13.07
CA ASP A 44 -7.86 5.42 -13.82
C ASP A 44 -6.75 4.34 -13.68
N TYR A 45 -6.87 3.43 -12.70
CA TYR A 45 -6.06 2.22 -12.62
C TYR A 45 -6.81 1.05 -13.26
N PRO A 46 -6.49 0.65 -14.50
CA PRO A 46 -7.38 -0.12 -15.38
C PRO A 46 -7.45 -1.63 -15.04
N LEU A 47 -7.40 -2.01 -13.77
CA LEU A 47 -7.43 -3.41 -13.37
C LEU A 47 -8.73 -4.10 -13.77
N ALA A 48 -9.88 -3.42 -13.66
CA ALA A 48 -11.17 -4.01 -14.01
C ALA A 48 -11.26 -4.44 -15.49
N GLU A 49 -10.53 -3.77 -16.37
CA GLU A 49 -10.51 -4.10 -17.79
C GLU A 49 -9.81 -5.44 -18.09
N VAL A 50 -8.75 -5.74 -17.33
CA VAL A 50 -7.88 -6.91 -17.54
C VAL A 50 -8.13 -8.03 -16.54
N SER A 51 -8.74 -7.73 -15.39
CA SER A 51 -9.07 -8.71 -14.37
C SER A 51 -10.18 -9.65 -14.83
N GLY A 52 -10.00 -10.96 -14.61
CA GLY A 52 -11.04 -11.96 -14.84
C GLY A 52 -12.31 -11.74 -14.00
N LEU A 53 -12.19 -11.10 -12.83
CA LEU A 53 -13.31 -10.74 -11.96
C LEU A 53 -14.06 -9.48 -12.43
N LYS A 54 -13.50 -8.69 -13.36
CA LYS A 54 -14.03 -7.38 -13.77
C LYS A 54 -14.21 -6.41 -12.60
N LYS A 55 -13.39 -6.55 -11.57
CA LYS A 55 -13.34 -5.71 -10.37
C LYS A 55 -12.10 -4.84 -10.39
N GLY A 56 -12.23 -3.60 -9.95
CA GLY A 56 -11.12 -2.66 -9.77
C GLY A 56 -10.19 -3.07 -8.63
N TRP A 57 -9.06 -2.38 -8.52
CA TRP A 57 -8.06 -2.70 -7.50
C TRP A 57 -8.61 -2.53 -6.08
N ALA A 58 -9.32 -1.43 -5.83
CA ALA A 58 -9.88 -1.13 -4.51
C ALA A 58 -10.87 -2.21 -4.05
N GLU A 59 -11.75 -2.68 -4.95
CA GLU A 59 -12.72 -3.74 -4.64
C GLU A 59 -12.02 -5.05 -4.30
N GLN A 60 -10.95 -5.41 -5.01
CA GLN A 60 -10.18 -6.63 -4.74
C GLN A 60 -9.36 -6.51 -3.45
N ALA A 61 -8.80 -5.34 -3.16
CA ALA A 61 -8.12 -5.07 -1.90
C ALA A 61 -9.08 -5.11 -0.71
N ASP A 62 -10.30 -4.60 -0.87
CA ASP A 62 -11.34 -4.67 0.16
C ASP A 62 -11.82 -6.11 0.39
N ALA A 63 -11.93 -6.92 -0.67
CA ALA A 63 -12.24 -8.35 -0.54
C ALA A 63 -11.13 -9.08 0.24
N PHE A 64 -9.86 -8.75 0.00
CA PHE A 64 -8.75 -9.29 0.80
C PHE A 64 -8.81 -8.81 2.25
N GLY A 65 -9.06 -7.52 2.49
CA GLY A 65 -9.26 -6.97 3.83
C GLY A 65 -10.37 -7.71 4.61
N SER A 66 -11.52 -7.93 3.98
CA SER A 66 -12.64 -8.67 4.57
C SER A 66 -12.30 -10.14 4.85
N TRP A 67 -11.52 -10.78 3.96
CA TRP A 67 -11.07 -12.16 4.19
C TRP A 67 -10.12 -12.27 5.40
N LEU A 68 -9.36 -11.21 5.70
CA LEU A 68 -8.44 -11.14 6.84
C LEU A 68 -9.17 -10.99 8.18
N GLU A 69 -10.39 -10.42 8.22
CA GLU A 69 -11.12 -10.19 9.46
C GLU A 69 -11.39 -11.48 10.22
N GLY A 70 -11.25 -11.44 11.53
CA GLY A 70 -11.39 -12.59 12.44
C GLY A 70 -10.17 -13.52 12.49
N LYS A 71 -9.15 -13.32 11.66
CA LYS A 71 -7.92 -14.12 11.66
C LYS A 71 -6.87 -13.54 12.60
N THR A 72 -6.06 -14.43 13.15
CA THR A 72 -4.85 -14.06 13.87
C THR A 72 -3.69 -13.78 12.91
N PRO A 73 -2.65 -13.03 13.32
CA PRO A 73 -1.45 -12.82 12.49
C PRO A 73 -0.79 -14.12 12.02
N ASP A 74 -0.81 -15.17 12.85
CA ASP A 74 -0.26 -16.49 12.51
C ASP A 74 -1.09 -17.23 11.45
N GLU A 75 -2.39 -17.03 11.42
CA GLU A 75 -3.25 -17.56 10.34
C GLU A 75 -3.02 -16.79 9.04
N VAL A 76 -2.83 -15.47 9.12
CA VAL A 76 -2.48 -14.63 7.96
C VAL A 76 -1.14 -15.06 7.34
N LYS A 77 -0.11 -15.32 8.15
CA LYS A 77 1.20 -15.85 7.70
C LYS A 77 1.08 -17.15 6.89
N LYS A 78 0.08 -17.95 7.16
CA LYS A 78 -0.14 -19.26 6.50
C LYS A 78 -0.88 -19.17 5.17
N LEU A 79 -1.35 -17.96 4.77
CA LEU A 79 -1.98 -17.78 3.46
C LEU A 79 -1.00 -18.18 2.35
N LYS A 80 -1.40 -19.15 1.56
CA LYS A 80 -0.62 -19.64 0.42
C LYS A 80 -0.91 -18.79 -0.81
N THR A 81 0.14 -18.53 -1.57
CA THR A 81 0.08 -17.86 -2.86
C THR A 81 0.74 -18.73 -3.93
N ASP A 82 0.40 -18.48 -5.19
CA ASP A 82 1.10 -19.06 -6.34
C ASP A 82 2.43 -18.31 -6.61
N ALA A 83 3.08 -18.65 -7.72
CA ALA A 83 4.35 -18.05 -8.13
C ALA A 83 4.23 -16.55 -8.48
N ASP A 84 3.03 -16.08 -8.81
CA ASP A 84 2.72 -14.68 -9.09
C ASP A 84 2.27 -13.89 -7.84
N GLY A 85 2.29 -14.52 -6.65
CA GLY A 85 1.83 -13.92 -5.40
C GLY A 85 0.31 -13.89 -5.24
N LYS A 86 -0.47 -14.49 -6.15
CA LYS A 86 -1.93 -14.55 -6.09
C LYS A 86 -2.38 -15.58 -5.07
N PRO A 87 -3.51 -15.34 -4.37
CA PRO A 87 -4.01 -16.30 -3.38
C PRO A 87 -4.41 -17.63 -4.05
N THR A 88 -4.21 -18.74 -3.32
CA THR A 88 -4.69 -20.06 -3.74
C THR A 88 -5.92 -20.53 -2.95
N ASP A 89 -6.36 -19.76 -1.98
CA ASP A 89 -7.58 -20.00 -1.21
C ASP A 89 -8.81 -19.73 -2.08
N ALA A 90 -9.73 -20.70 -2.18
CA ALA A 90 -10.86 -20.61 -3.11
C ALA A 90 -11.87 -19.52 -2.74
N ASP A 91 -12.09 -19.29 -1.43
CA ASP A 91 -13.01 -18.26 -0.96
C ASP A 91 -12.45 -16.88 -1.29
N LEU A 92 -11.15 -16.66 -1.04
CA LEU A 92 -10.48 -15.40 -1.38
C LEU A 92 -10.43 -15.17 -2.89
N LEU A 93 -10.15 -16.20 -3.70
CA LEU A 93 -10.10 -16.09 -5.18
C LEU A 93 -11.42 -15.61 -5.78
N SER A 94 -12.56 -15.86 -5.12
CA SER A 94 -13.87 -15.39 -5.58
C SER A 94 -14.01 -13.86 -5.58
N GLY A 95 -13.19 -13.19 -4.80
CA GLY A 95 -13.20 -11.73 -4.62
C GLY A 95 -11.88 -11.03 -4.95
N CYS A 96 -10.75 -11.74 -4.98
CA CYS A 96 -9.43 -11.16 -5.09
C CYS A 96 -8.49 -12.07 -5.89
N THR A 97 -7.97 -11.56 -7.02
CA THR A 97 -7.00 -12.23 -7.90
C THR A 97 -5.71 -11.42 -8.07
N ILE A 98 -5.56 -10.31 -7.35
CA ILE A 98 -4.29 -9.57 -7.30
C ILE A 98 -3.25 -10.33 -6.48
N ALA A 99 -1.97 -10.03 -6.70
CA ALA A 99 -0.89 -10.53 -5.84
C ALA A 99 -1.07 -9.99 -4.41
N VAL A 100 -1.15 -10.88 -3.42
CA VAL A 100 -1.45 -10.53 -2.02
C VAL A 100 -0.30 -10.85 -1.06
N ASP A 101 0.77 -11.45 -1.53
CA ASP A 101 1.91 -11.85 -0.71
C ASP A 101 2.54 -10.68 0.04
N ARG A 102 2.79 -9.55 -0.66
CA ARG A 102 3.35 -8.33 -0.04
C ARG A 102 2.38 -7.69 0.94
N TYR A 103 1.08 -7.69 0.62
CA TYR A 103 0.05 -7.15 1.54
C TYR A 103 -0.10 -8.04 2.76
N ARG A 104 -0.06 -9.38 2.61
CA ARG A 104 0.00 -10.32 3.73
C ARG A 104 1.15 -9.97 4.68
N ASP A 105 2.35 -9.80 4.14
CA ASP A 105 3.54 -9.51 4.94
C ASP A 105 3.47 -8.12 5.60
N ALA A 106 2.91 -7.12 4.91
CA ALA A 106 2.66 -5.79 5.47
C ALA A 106 1.63 -5.82 6.61
N VAL A 107 0.54 -6.59 6.47
CA VAL A 107 -0.47 -6.77 7.52
C VAL A 107 0.13 -7.43 8.75
N VAL A 108 0.95 -8.46 8.57
CA VAL A 108 1.63 -9.14 9.68
C VAL A 108 2.55 -8.17 10.44
N ARG A 109 3.36 -7.38 9.74
CA ARG A 109 4.21 -6.34 10.36
C ARG A 109 3.40 -5.29 11.09
N ALA A 110 2.26 -4.87 10.52
CA ALA A 110 1.36 -3.94 11.16
C ALA A 110 0.79 -4.51 12.48
N CYS A 111 0.49 -5.83 12.53
CA CYS A 111 0.07 -6.49 13.76
C CYS A 111 1.19 -6.52 14.82
N GLU A 112 2.43 -6.78 14.42
CA GLU A 112 3.59 -6.77 15.31
C GLU A 112 3.86 -5.37 15.93
N ASN A 113 3.52 -4.31 15.19
CA ASN A 113 3.69 -2.92 15.62
C ASN A 113 2.42 -2.29 16.22
N ALA A 114 1.36 -3.06 16.43
CA ALA A 114 0.09 -2.54 16.94
C ALA A 114 0.24 -1.96 18.35
N GLN A 115 -0.43 -0.83 18.59
CA GLN A 115 -0.40 -0.09 19.85
C GLN A 115 -1.82 0.20 20.32
N VAL A 116 -2.01 0.25 21.64
CA VAL A 116 -3.28 0.66 22.25
C VAL A 116 -3.32 2.18 22.34
N LEU A 117 -4.03 2.83 21.41
CA LEU A 117 -4.04 4.28 21.25
C LEU A 117 -5.44 4.92 21.43
N GLY A 118 -6.44 4.12 21.81
CA GLY A 118 -7.79 4.64 22.04
C GLY A 118 -8.86 4.17 21.06
N ALA A 119 -8.49 3.35 20.05
CA ALA A 119 -9.49 2.70 19.20
C ALA A 119 -10.45 1.83 20.02
N ALA A 120 -11.73 1.84 19.68
CA ALA A 120 -12.77 1.08 20.34
C ALA A 120 -13.45 0.10 19.38
N ARG A 121 -14.19 -0.86 19.95
CA ARG A 121 -14.96 -1.80 19.15
C ARG A 121 -16.02 -1.07 18.32
N GLY A 122 -16.02 -1.34 17.02
CA GLY A 122 -16.94 -0.71 16.07
C GLY A 122 -16.33 0.49 15.33
N ASP A 123 -15.13 0.94 15.72
CA ASP A 123 -14.42 1.96 14.97
C ASP A 123 -14.02 1.47 13.57
N THR A 124 -13.99 2.40 12.63
CA THR A 124 -13.48 2.17 11.28
C THR A 124 -12.06 2.67 11.14
N VAL A 125 -11.22 1.95 10.40
CA VAL A 125 -9.85 2.37 10.09
C VAL A 125 -9.82 3.11 8.74
N LYS A 126 -9.09 4.23 8.70
CA LYS A 126 -8.83 5.01 7.48
C LYS A 126 -7.33 5.18 7.30
N LEU A 127 -6.89 5.11 6.05
CA LEU A 127 -5.50 5.29 5.65
C LEU A 127 -5.42 6.48 4.69
N GLY A 128 -4.54 7.43 4.98
CA GLY A 128 -4.15 8.51 4.10
C GLY A 128 -2.70 8.29 3.64
N VAL A 129 -2.46 8.51 2.37
CA VAL A 129 -1.12 8.50 1.76
C VAL A 129 -0.96 9.78 0.96
N GLU A 130 0.12 10.51 1.22
CA GLU A 130 0.45 11.74 0.51
C GLU A 130 1.90 11.68 0.06
N VAL A 131 2.17 12.12 -1.16
CA VAL A 131 3.51 12.21 -1.72
C VAL A 131 3.84 13.66 -2.00
N ALA A 132 4.90 14.16 -1.40
CA ALA A 132 5.40 15.48 -1.75
C ALA A 132 5.86 15.52 -3.21
N GLU A 133 5.82 16.69 -3.82
CA GLU A 133 6.30 16.90 -5.20
C GLU A 133 7.72 16.34 -5.37
N MET A 134 7.89 15.51 -6.38
CA MET A 134 9.19 14.91 -6.69
C MET A 134 9.98 15.87 -7.60
N PRO A 135 11.32 15.95 -7.42
CA PRO A 135 12.14 16.80 -8.27
C PRO A 135 12.09 16.33 -9.72
N GLN A 136 12.03 17.29 -10.65
CA GLN A 136 11.96 17.06 -12.09
C GLN A 136 13.25 17.49 -12.79
N GLY A 137 13.55 16.86 -13.93
CA GLY A 137 14.62 17.31 -14.83
C GLY A 137 16.03 17.15 -14.27
N LEU A 138 16.22 16.28 -13.29
CA LEU A 138 17.55 15.95 -12.75
C LEU A 138 18.38 15.21 -13.81
N THR A 139 19.68 15.48 -13.82
CA THR A 139 20.63 14.81 -14.69
C THR A 139 21.89 14.52 -13.90
N GLY A 140 22.41 13.30 -13.98
CA GLY A 140 23.73 12.97 -13.50
C GLY A 140 24.81 13.69 -14.31
N THR A 141 25.95 13.94 -13.71
CA THR A 141 27.14 14.51 -14.35
C THR A 141 28.30 13.56 -14.17
N ASP A 142 29.38 13.74 -14.95
CA ASP A 142 30.59 12.91 -14.83
C ASP A 142 31.16 12.84 -13.41
N ASP A 143 30.89 13.89 -12.61
CA ASP A 143 31.38 14.00 -11.24
C ASP A 143 30.31 13.68 -10.17
N LYS A 144 29.01 13.55 -10.54
CA LYS A 144 27.94 13.38 -9.57
C LYS A 144 26.70 12.74 -10.18
N ASP A 145 26.23 11.69 -9.52
CA ASP A 145 24.97 11.04 -9.86
C ASP A 145 23.75 11.92 -9.56
N ALA A 146 22.68 11.72 -10.32
CA ALA A 146 21.39 12.31 -10.01
C ALA A 146 20.74 11.55 -8.85
N GLN A 147 20.23 12.25 -7.87
CA GLN A 147 19.52 11.69 -6.73
C GLN A 147 18.03 12.05 -6.82
N VAL A 148 17.18 11.03 -6.77
CA VAL A 148 15.72 11.17 -6.73
C VAL A 148 15.21 10.65 -5.41
N GLN A 149 14.55 11.49 -4.64
CA GLN A 149 13.94 11.14 -3.37
C GLN A 149 12.43 11.34 -3.46
N ALA A 150 11.66 10.33 -3.05
CA ALA A 150 10.23 10.46 -2.83
C ALA A 150 9.97 10.64 -1.33
N LYS A 151 9.25 11.69 -0.94
CA LYS A 151 8.82 11.92 0.44
C LYS A 151 7.37 11.49 0.57
N ILE A 152 7.15 10.38 1.27
CA ILE A 152 5.84 9.74 1.37
C ILE A 152 5.38 9.81 2.83
N THR A 153 4.30 10.52 3.07
CA THR A 153 3.65 10.61 4.39
C THR A 153 2.48 9.65 4.46
N LEU A 154 2.41 8.91 5.55
CA LEU A 154 1.37 7.94 5.87
C LEU A 154 0.62 8.39 7.12
N ALA A 155 -0.71 8.33 7.10
CA ALA A 155 -1.54 8.57 8.27
C ALA A 155 -2.59 7.48 8.37
N VAL A 156 -2.67 6.83 9.52
CA VAL A 156 -3.74 5.88 9.85
C VAL A 156 -4.54 6.44 11.00
N VAL A 157 -5.85 6.58 10.82
CA VAL A 157 -6.76 7.00 11.88
C VAL A 157 -7.86 5.98 12.08
N THR A 158 -8.36 5.89 13.31
CA THR A 158 -9.62 5.21 13.60
C THR A 158 -10.69 6.23 13.91
N MET A 159 -11.92 5.95 13.53
CA MET A 159 -13.05 6.85 13.68
C MET A 159 -14.25 6.10 14.23
N ASP A 160 -14.97 6.74 15.18
CA ASP A 160 -16.21 6.25 15.72
C ASP A 160 -17.39 6.44 14.73
N GLU A 161 -18.57 6.01 15.11
CA GLU A 161 -19.81 6.16 14.33
C GLU A 161 -20.22 7.62 14.07
N ASN A 162 -19.71 8.57 14.86
CA ASN A 162 -19.94 9.99 14.71
C ASN A 162 -18.83 10.69 13.89
N ALA A 163 -17.98 9.93 13.21
CA ALA A 163 -16.83 10.40 12.46
C ALA A 163 -15.78 11.16 13.29
N ARG A 164 -15.67 10.88 14.59
CA ARG A 164 -14.63 11.44 15.46
C ARG A 164 -13.42 10.53 15.45
N VAL A 165 -12.24 11.12 15.34
CA VAL A 165 -10.97 10.39 15.42
C VAL A 165 -10.78 9.88 16.85
N THR A 166 -10.61 8.57 17.00
CA THR A 166 -10.40 7.88 18.28
C THR A 166 -8.94 7.50 18.50
N SER A 167 -8.19 7.28 17.43
CA SER A 167 -6.72 7.14 17.46
C SER A 167 -6.09 7.58 16.16
N ALA A 168 -4.80 7.90 16.20
CA ALA A 168 -4.03 8.27 15.01
C ALA A 168 -2.57 7.79 15.12
N ILE A 169 -2.01 7.33 14.00
CA ILE A 169 -0.59 7.06 13.81
C ILE A 169 -0.17 7.75 12.52
N GLY A 170 0.93 8.51 12.59
CA GLY A 170 1.59 9.07 11.42
C GLY A 170 2.99 8.50 11.26
N ASP A 171 3.43 8.33 10.02
CA ASP A 171 4.78 7.92 9.68
C ASP A 171 5.20 8.52 8.34
N MET A 172 6.49 8.53 8.06
CA MET A 172 7.04 9.02 6.81
C MET A 172 8.16 8.11 6.34
N THR A 173 8.25 7.92 5.02
CA THR A 173 9.38 7.25 4.39
C THR A 173 9.93 8.08 3.24
N GLU A 174 11.24 8.04 3.07
CA GLU A 174 11.97 8.82 2.06
C GLU A 174 12.89 7.89 1.24
N PRO A 175 12.30 7.01 0.38
CA PRO A 175 13.13 6.20 -0.50
C PRO A 175 13.91 7.08 -1.47
N GLU A 176 15.18 6.73 -1.68
CA GLU A 176 16.10 7.41 -2.58
C GLU A 176 16.55 6.46 -3.68
N LEU A 177 16.60 6.98 -4.89
CA LEU A 177 17.16 6.32 -6.08
C LEU A 177 18.32 7.16 -6.60
N THR A 178 19.45 6.53 -6.85
CA THR A 178 20.62 7.15 -7.49
C THR A 178 20.69 6.69 -8.95
N VAL A 179 20.87 7.63 -9.86
CA VAL A 179 21.01 7.39 -11.31
C VAL A 179 22.34 7.99 -11.76
N SER A 180 23.22 7.17 -12.30
CA SER A 180 24.52 7.62 -12.81
C SER A 180 24.38 8.43 -14.10
N ALA A 181 25.46 9.12 -14.51
CA ALA A 181 25.47 9.98 -15.69
C ALA A 181 25.18 9.22 -16.99
N ASP A 182 25.42 7.91 -17.04
CA ASP A 182 25.13 7.04 -18.19
C ASP A 182 23.73 6.38 -18.12
N GLY A 183 22.92 6.72 -17.11
CA GLY A 183 21.54 6.24 -16.93
C GLY A 183 21.44 4.85 -16.29
N THR A 184 22.48 4.36 -15.61
CA THR A 184 22.48 3.07 -14.90
C THR A 184 22.28 3.23 -13.38
#